data_894d214491f0ba867be0fd342a72e7ab
#
_entry.id   894d214491f0ba867be0fd342a72e7ab
#
_cell.length_a   1.000
_cell.length_b   1.000
_cell.length_c   1.000
_cell.angle_alpha   90.00
_cell.angle_beta   90.00
_cell.angle_gamma   90.00
#
_symmetry.space_group_name_H-M   'P 1'
#
loop_
_entity.id
_entity.type
_entity.pdbx_description
1 polymer ?
#
loop_
_entity_poly.entity_id
_entity_poly.type
_entity_poly.pdbx_seq_one_letter_code
_entity_poly.pdbx_strand_id
1 'polypeptide(L)'
;MENKDLRALILSAGQINNELTKIFGKIPSGLIPINGKPVIFRIIDKLLDEGIEKISITVGYKKEILQEIITEQYKNECKLNFIPTDYHKPPGNSIKSSMEECDEKKILIILGDTLIDNNLTELIEKGKNFVLTSEKFSDTKNWCVITKSGEIIDEIFDKKQLENDKKYDALVGCYFFNNVNLLKTILKDFSDDDRLEISSLIRKIKEKENFESVNAEKWLDVGHLENYFLTKQFVLKARYFNKLQFDDLGENIVKTSTNNEKLVDEIKWYESIPKEISNLVPKILETSTENNPFIKLEYVKHPTLSELWLYGEFSVEFWKKIIEDLFDIIQKFKKFNKSVTKQEYDSIYLEKTSNRINELVQTNNFFKKIFDEDFIIINDKKLKNWKLMKDK
;
A
#
# COMPACT_ATOMS: atom_id res chain seq x y z
N MET A 1 -12.90 -21.08 -11.62
CA MET A 1 -13.81 -20.75 -12.78
C MET A 1 -13.44 -19.35 -13.25
N GLU A 2 -13.23 -19.12 -14.56
CA GLU A 2 -13.03 -17.76 -15.05
C GLU A 2 -14.32 -16.95 -14.80
N ASN A 3 -14.22 -15.94 -13.94
CA ASN A 3 -15.31 -15.01 -13.63
C ASN A 3 -15.52 -14.02 -14.78
N LYS A 4 -15.88 -14.53 -15.98
CA LYS A 4 -16.02 -13.72 -17.22
C LYS A 4 -17.03 -12.58 -17.11
N ASP A 5 -18.01 -12.72 -16.22
CA ASP A 5 -19.12 -11.78 -16.02
C ASP A 5 -18.90 -10.83 -14.82
N LEU A 6 -17.70 -10.80 -14.23
CA LEU A 6 -17.34 -9.96 -13.08
C LEU A 6 -16.29 -8.94 -13.49
N ARG A 7 -16.47 -7.70 -13.06
CA ARG A 7 -15.45 -6.62 -13.09
C ARG A 7 -15.18 -6.12 -11.67
N ALA A 8 -13.93 -5.92 -11.34
CA ALA A 8 -13.55 -5.11 -10.17
C ALA A 8 -13.38 -3.65 -10.59
N LEU A 9 -13.90 -2.73 -9.79
CA LEU A 9 -13.73 -1.29 -9.94
C LEU A 9 -13.06 -0.72 -8.70
N ILE A 10 -11.85 -0.19 -8.86
CA ILE A 10 -11.13 0.48 -7.78
C ILE A 10 -11.35 1.98 -7.89
N LEU A 11 -11.91 2.60 -6.86
CA LEU A 11 -12.16 4.05 -6.82
C LEU A 11 -10.92 4.76 -6.26
N SER A 12 -10.04 5.25 -7.14
CA SER A 12 -8.75 5.86 -6.78
C SER A 12 -8.52 7.21 -7.47
N ALA A 13 -9.58 7.98 -7.71
CA ALA A 13 -9.46 9.27 -8.38
C ALA A 13 -8.99 10.41 -7.46
N GLY A 14 -9.09 10.25 -6.14
CA GLY A 14 -8.87 11.31 -5.17
C GLY A 14 -7.42 11.63 -4.86
N GLN A 15 -7.24 12.77 -4.20
CA GLN A 15 -6.01 13.18 -3.54
C GLN A 15 -6.01 12.69 -2.08
N ILE A 16 -4.84 12.47 -1.49
CA ILE A 16 -4.71 12.23 -0.04
C ILE A 16 -5.20 13.44 0.77
N ASN A 17 -5.62 13.18 2.01
CA ASN A 17 -6.07 14.22 2.91
C ASN A 17 -4.94 15.18 3.34
N ASN A 18 -5.31 16.28 4.00
CA ASN A 18 -4.36 17.32 4.42
C ASN A 18 -3.31 16.83 5.44
N GLU A 19 -3.62 15.86 6.27
CA GLU A 19 -2.70 15.33 7.28
C GLU A 19 -1.62 14.48 6.61
N LEU A 20 -2.00 13.57 5.74
CA LEU A 20 -1.07 12.74 4.96
C LEU A 20 -0.27 13.58 3.95
N THR A 21 -0.84 14.66 3.42
CA THR A 21 -0.12 15.61 2.55
C THR A 21 1.11 16.22 3.24
N LYS A 22 1.08 16.41 4.54
CA LYS A 22 2.25 16.90 5.30
C LYS A 22 3.40 15.90 5.33
N ILE A 23 3.10 14.60 5.13
CA ILE A 23 4.08 13.51 5.16
C ILE A 23 4.58 13.17 3.75
N PHE A 24 3.70 13.13 2.76
CA PHE A 24 4.00 12.61 1.43
C PHE A 24 4.02 13.66 0.32
N GLY A 25 3.65 14.91 0.62
CA GLY A 25 3.34 15.89 -0.43
C GLY A 25 1.96 15.62 -1.04
N LYS A 26 1.68 16.22 -2.19
CA LYS A 26 0.37 16.15 -2.87
C LYS A 26 0.32 14.98 -3.85
N ILE A 27 0.13 13.78 -3.37
CA ILE A 27 0.07 12.54 -4.18
C ILE A 27 -1.36 12.02 -4.37
N PRO A 28 -1.65 11.20 -5.40
CA PRO A 28 -2.88 10.41 -5.49
C PRO A 28 -3.06 9.48 -4.29
N SER A 29 -4.29 9.29 -3.81
CA SER A 29 -4.57 8.44 -2.64
C SER A 29 -4.10 6.99 -2.80
N GLY A 30 -4.22 6.43 -4.00
CA GLY A 30 -3.73 5.07 -4.30
C GLY A 30 -2.22 4.87 -4.19
N LEU A 31 -1.43 5.95 -4.19
CA LEU A 31 0.04 5.88 -4.08
C LEU A 31 0.56 5.97 -2.65
N ILE A 32 -0.30 6.06 -1.62
CA ILE A 32 0.15 6.01 -0.22
C ILE A 32 0.96 4.74 0.02
N PRO A 33 2.25 4.86 0.40
CA PRO A 33 3.09 3.68 0.57
C PRO A 33 2.90 3.06 1.97
N ILE A 34 2.75 1.75 2.00
CA ILE A 34 2.67 0.96 3.23
C ILE A 34 3.81 -0.05 3.20
N ASN A 35 4.85 0.22 4.00
CA ASN A 35 6.03 -0.63 4.07
C ASN A 35 6.61 -0.97 2.67
N GLY A 36 6.86 0.10 1.89
CA GLY A 36 7.52 0.03 0.59
C GLY A 36 6.63 -0.35 -0.60
N LYS A 37 5.29 -0.51 -0.42
CA LYS A 37 4.37 -0.84 -1.50
C LYS A 37 3.13 0.06 -1.45
N PRO A 38 2.74 0.74 -2.55
CA PRO A 38 1.51 1.53 -2.61
C PRO A 38 0.27 0.73 -2.25
N VAL A 39 -0.70 1.38 -1.63
CA VAL A 39 -1.97 0.72 -1.27
C VAL A 39 -2.69 0.15 -2.48
N ILE A 40 -2.71 0.86 -3.60
CA ILE A 40 -3.34 0.40 -4.85
C ILE A 40 -2.75 -0.93 -5.34
N PHE A 41 -1.44 -1.14 -5.21
CA PHE A 41 -0.80 -2.40 -5.59
C PHE A 41 -1.26 -3.57 -4.72
N ARG A 42 -1.49 -3.32 -3.41
CA ARG A 42 -1.99 -4.36 -2.51
C ARG A 42 -3.42 -4.76 -2.84
N ILE A 43 -4.25 -3.78 -3.28
CA ILE A 43 -5.62 -4.05 -3.72
C ILE A 43 -5.60 -4.87 -5.02
N ILE A 44 -4.78 -4.47 -6.01
CA ILE A 44 -4.66 -5.18 -7.28
C ILE A 44 -4.13 -6.60 -7.05
N ASP A 45 -3.05 -6.79 -6.27
CA ASP A 45 -2.52 -8.12 -5.97
C ASP A 45 -3.59 -9.03 -5.36
N LYS A 46 -4.34 -8.53 -4.36
CA LYS A 46 -5.40 -9.31 -3.75
C LYS A 46 -6.46 -9.75 -4.75
N LEU A 47 -6.87 -8.86 -5.66
CA LEU A 47 -7.83 -9.20 -6.71
C LEU A 47 -7.28 -10.29 -7.64
N LEU A 48 -6.01 -10.19 -8.03
CA LEU A 48 -5.34 -11.18 -8.88
C LEU A 48 -5.15 -12.52 -8.17
N ASP A 49 -4.77 -12.51 -6.89
CA ASP A 49 -4.64 -13.72 -6.06
C ASP A 49 -5.97 -14.48 -5.94
N GLU A 50 -7.10 -13.77 -6.05
CA GLU A 50 -8.45 -14.35 -6.07
C GLU A 50 -8.99 -14.62 -7.48
N GLY A 51 -8.17 -14.49 -8.53
CA GLY A 51 -8.53 -14.75 -9.91
C GLY A 51 -9.47 -13.72 -10.53
N ILE A 52 -9.50 -12.48 -10.00
CA ILE A 52 -10.27 -11.36 -10.54
C ILE A 52 -9.35 -10.51 -11.44
N GLU A 53 -9.35 -10.80 -12.73
CA GLU A 53 -8.38 -10.23 -13.69
C GLU A 53 -8.90 -9.00 -14.44
N LYS A 54 -10.23 -8.80 -14.51
CA LYS A 54 -10.84 -7.62 -15.16
C LYS A 54 -10.93 -6.49 -14.15
N ILE A 55 -9.98 -5.58 -14.18
CA ILE A 55 -9.87 -4.50 -13.22
C ILE A 55 -9.97 -3.15 -13.92
N SER A 56 -10.93 -2.32 -13.49
CA SER A 56 -11.02 -0.91 -13.83
C SER A 56 -10.61 -0.05 -12.65
N ILE A 57 -9.94 1.06 -12.92
CA ILE A 57 -9.45 1.99 -11.90
C ILE A 57 -9.89 3.39 -12.27
N THR A 58 -10.66 4.05 -11.39
CA THR A 58 -10.97 5.46 -11.59
C THR A 58 -9.75 6.30 -11.26
N VAL A 59 -9.46 7.25 -12.13
CA VAL A 59 -8.30 8.15 -12.01
C VAL A 59 -8.74 9.60 -12.17
N GLY A 60 -8.15 10.50 -11.41
CA GLY A 60 -8.50 11.92 -11.44
C GLY A 60 -7.31 12.80 -11.09
N TYR A 61 -7.06 13.00 -9.79
CA TYR A 61 -5.92 13.79 -9.33
C TYR A 61 -4.60 13.17 -9.80
N LYS A 62 -3.80 13.92 -10.56
CA LYS A 62 -2.51 13.47 -11.13
C LYS A 62 -2.59 12.09 -11.80
N LYS A 63 -3.65 11.90 -12.58
CA LYS A 63 -3.96 10.61 -13.21
C LYS A 63 -2.80 10.02 -14.02
N GLU A 64 -2.02 10.87 -14.69
CA GLU A 64 -0.89 10.44 -15.53
C GLU A 64 0.17 9.68 -14.69
N ILE A 65 0.52 10.22 -13.52
CA ILE A 65 1.50 9.60 -12.60
C ILE A 65 0.96 8.26 -12.08
N LEU A 66 -0.31 8.23 -11.64
CA LEU A 66 -0.93 7.02 -11.12
C LEU A 66 -1.00 5.93 -12.20
N GLN A 67 -1.42 6.29 -13.41
CA GLN A 67 -1.51 5.37 -14.55
C GLN A 67 -0.15 4.80 -14.94
N GLU A 68 0.89 5.65 -15.04
CA GLU A 68 2.25 5.23 -15.40
C GLU A 68 2.79 4.21 -14.40
N ILE A 69 2.73 4.52 -13.11
CA ILE A 69 3.24 3.67 -12.03
C ILE A 69 2.52 2.31 -12.00
N ILE A 70 1.19 2.30 -12.13
CA ILE A 70 0.40 1.07 -12.14
C ILE A 70 0.67 0.25 -13.41
N THR A 71 0.69 0.91 -14.57
CA THR A 71 0.93 0.24 -15.85
C THR A 71 2.29 -0.42 -15.86
N GLU A 72 3.34 0.26 -15.43
CA GLU A 72 4.70 -0.29 -15.40
C GLU A 72 4.78 -1.54 -14.51
N GLN A 73 4.06 -1.55 -13.38
CA GLN A 73 4.04 -2.67 -12.46
C GLN A 73 3.28 -3.89 -13.00
N TYR A 74 2.12 -3.68 -13.66
CA TYR A 74 1.18 -4.77 -14.01
C TYR A 74 1.00 -5.03 -15.50
N LYS A 75 1.83 -4.43 -16.37
CA LYS A 75 1.72 -4.53 -17.85
C LYS A 75 1.66 -5.95 -18.42
N ASN A 76 2.17 -6.94 -17.69
CA ASN A 76 2.23 -8.34 -18.11
C ASN A 76 1.33 -9.28 -17.27
N GLU A 77 0.60 -8.75 -16.29
CA GLU A 77 -0.12 -9.57 -15.32
C GLU A 77 -1.62 -9.54 -15.51
N CYS A 78 -2.18 -8.38 -15.87
CA CYS A 78 -3.62 -8.25 -16.05
C CYS A 78 -3.99 -7.14 -17.06
N LYS A 79 -5.26 -7.14 -17.47
CA LYS A 79 -5.84 -6.07 -18.28
C LYS A 79 -6.41 -4.99 -17.36
N LEU A 80 -5.71 -3.86 -17.31
CA LEU A 80 -6.15 -2.69 -16.57
C LEU A 80 -6.89 -1.72 -17.51
N ASN A 81 -8.02 -1.20 -17.04
CA ASN A 81 -8.74 -0.12 -17.66
C ASN A 81 -8.75 1.11 -16.75
N PHE A 82 -8.31 2.27 -17.24
CA PHE A 82 -8.28 3.51 -16.48
C PHE A 82 -9.41 4.42 -16.91
N ILE A 83 -10.27 4.80 -15.98
CA ILE A 83 -11.47 5.60 -16.23
C ILE A 83 -11.28 7.00 -15.62
N PRO A 84 -11.06 8.04 -16.45
CA PRO A 84 -10.94 9.40 -15.95
C PRO A 84 -12.26 9.88 -15.32
N THR A 85 -12.19 10.42 -14.10
CA THR A 85 -13.34 10.94 -13.37
C THR A 85 -13.02 12.27 -12.69
N ASP A 86 -14.06 13.05 -12.40
CA ASP A 86 -13.91 14.29 -11.64
C ASP A 86 -13.75 13.98 -10.14
N TYR A 87 -12.51 14.13 -9.65
CA TYR A 87 -12.18 13.84 -8.25
C TYR A 87 -12.71 14.90 -7.25
N HIS A 88 -13.33 15.99 -7.72
CA HIS A 88 -14.04 16.96 -6.86
C HIS A 88 -15.46 16.51 -6.53
N LYS A 89 -15.96 15.49 -7.22
CA LYS A 89 -17.28 14.90 -6.98
C LYS A 89 -17.17 13.69 -6.05
N PRO A 90 -18.25 13.33 -5.33
CA PRO A 90 -18.28 12.13 -4.50
C PRO A 90 -18.05 10.83 -5.30
N PRO A 91 -17.66 9.74 -4.62
CA PRO A 91 -17.29 8.48 -5.28
C PRO A 91 -18.41 7.80 -6.08
N GLY A 92 -19.68 8.08 -5.78
CA GLY A 92 -20.80 7.61 -6.61
C GLY A 92 -20.79 8.17 -8.03
N ASN A 93 -20.30 9.40 -8.23
CA ASN A 93 -20.09 9.96 -9.57
C ASN A 93 -19.02 9.19 -10.35
N SER A 94 -17.97 8.74 -9.67
CA SER A 94 -16.93 7.88 -10.30
C SER A 94 -17.52 6.52 -10.71
N ILE A 95 -18.42 5.94 -9.91
CA ILE A 95 -19.18 4.74 -10.29
C ILE A 95 -20.00 5.02 -11.55
N LYS A 96 -20.75 6.13 -11.57
CA LYS A 96 -21.60 6.50 -12.72
C LYS A 96 -20.78 6.58 -13.99
N SER A 97 -19.66 7.32 -14.00
CA SER A 97 -18.75 7.42 -15.15
C SER A 97 -18.20 6.07 -15.60
N SER A 98 -17.99 5.13 -14.67
CA SER A 98 -17.45 3.81 -14.98
C SER A 98 -18.43 2.85 -15.62
N MET A 99 -19.74 3.11 -15.51
CA MET A 99 -20.77 2.20 -16.01
C MET A 99 -20.93 2.24 -17.53
N GLU A 100 -20.48 3.27 -18.21
CA GLU A 100 -20.50 3.35 -19.68
C GLU A 100 -19.60 2.28 -20.32
N GLU A 101 -18.52 1.92 -19.65
CA GLU A 101 -17.53 0.95 -20.12
C GLU A 101 -17.65 -0.43 -19.44
N CYS A 102 -18.68 -0.65 -18.64
CA CYS A 102 -18.89 -1.90 -17.93
C CYS A 102 -19.91 -2.79 -18.66
N ASP A 103 -19.45 -3.87 -19.30
CA ASP A 103 -20.31 -4.84 -19.99
C ASP A 103 -20.60 -6.09 -19.15
N GLU A 104 -19.92 -6.24 -18.03
CA GLU A 104 -20.09 -7.37 -17.13
C GLU A 104 -21.45 -7.29 -16.38
N LYS A 105 -21.94 -8.46 -15.97
CA LYS A 105 -23.23 -8.55 -15.23
C LYS A 105 -23.09 -8.19 -13.77
N LYS A 106 -21.88 -8.37 -13.21
CA LYS A 106 -21.56 -8.20 -11.80
C LYS A 106 -20.39 -7.22 -11.64
N ILE A 107 -20.42 -6.45 -10.56
CA ILE A 107 -19.32 -5.54 -10.26
C ILE A 107 -18.99 -5.57 -8.76
N LEU A 108 -17.68 -5.68 -8.48
CA LEU A 108 -17.09 -5.49 -7.18
C LEU A 108 -16.43 -4.11 -7.12
N ILE A 109 -16.83 -3.26 -6.18
CA ILE A 109 -16.29 -1.90 -6.03
C ILE A 109 -15.49 -1.83 -4.74
N ILE A 110 -14.25 -1.35 -4.82
CA ILE A 110 -13.35 -1.18 -3.68
C ILE A 110 -12.81 0.25 -3.67
N LEU A 111 -12.81 0.91 -2.51
CA LEU A 111 -12.15 2.21 -2.36
C LEU A 111 -10.62 2.03 -2.45
N GLY A 112 -9.94 2.97 -3.12
CA GLY A 112 -8.51 2.92 -3.41
C GLY A 112 -7.57 3.11 -2.20
N ASP A 113 -8.12 3.33 -1.01
CA ASP A 113 -7.42 3.50 0.26
C ASP A 113 -7.83 2.47 1.33
N THR A 114 -8.48 1.38 0.93
CA THR A 114 -9.04 0.35 1.81
C THR A 114 -8.39 -1.01 1.54
N LEU A 115 -7.85 -1.66 2.58
CA LEU A 115 -7.37 -3.03 2.53
C LEU A 115 -8.29 -3.93 3.38
N ILE A 116 -8.63 -5.10 2.82
CA ILE A 116 -9.52 -6.10 3.42
C ILE A 116 -8.94 -7.50 3.23
N ASP A 117 -9.22 -8.41 4.16
CA ASP A 117 -8.71 -9.80 4.13
C ASP A 117 -9.77 -10.86 3.78
N ASN A 118 -11.06 -10.47 3.64
CA ASN A 118 -12.13 -11.40 3.28
C ASN A 118 -11.83 -12.15 1.96
N ASN A 119 -12.28 -13.40 1.87
CA ASN A 119 -12.31 -14.14 0.61
C ASN A 119 -13.46 -13.60 -0.26
N LEU A 120 -13.12 -12.68 -1.17
CA LEU A 120 -14.10 -11.99 -2.02
C LEU A 120 -14.77 -12.94 -3.00
N THR A 121 -14.03 -13.90 -3.56
CA THR A 121 -14.56 -14.89 -4.51
C THR A 121 -15.66 -15.72 -3.87
N GLU A 122 -15.45 -16.21 -2.64
CA GLU A 122 -16.47 -16.96 -1.90
C GLU A 122 -17.74 -16.13 -1.64
N LEU A 123 -17.58 -14.84 -1.29
CA LEU A 123 -18.71 -13.95 -1.07
C LEU A 123 -19.49 -13.68 -2.37
N ILE A 124 -18.79 -13.46 -3.48
CA ILE A 124 -19.38 -13.22 -4.80
C ILE A 124 -20.15 -14.43 -5.32
N GLU A 125 -19.66 -15.66 -5.05
CA GLU A 125 -20.31 -16.91 -5.45
C GLU A 125 -21.67 -17.10 -4.79
N LYS A 126 -21.95 -16.50 -3.63
CA LYS A 126 -23.28 -16.49 -3.00
C LYS A 126 -24.35 -15.78 -3.87
N GLY A 127 -23.92 -14.95 -4.82
CA GLY A 127 -24.79 -14.30 -5.80
C GLY A 127 -25.76 -13.27 -5.23
N LYS A 128 -25.45 -12.68 -4.08
CA LYS A 128 -26.23 -11.64 -3.41
C LYS A 128 -25.48 -10.32 -3.36
N ASN A 129 -26.20 -9.20 -3.43
CA ASN A 129 -25.57 -7.91 -3.17
C ASN A 129 -25.07 -7.84 -1.73
N PHE A 130 -23.84 -7.38 -1.53
CA PHE A 130 -23.30 -7.19 -0.19
C PHE A 130 -22.46 -5.92 -0.05
N VAL A 131 -22.31 -5.48 1.18
CA VAL A 131 -21.33 -4.50 1.61
C VAL A 131 -20.48 -5.10 2.72
N LEU A 132 -19.19 -4.82 2.74
CA LEU A 132 -18.38 -5.15 3.91
C LEU A 132 -18.54 -4.07 4.98
N THR A 133 -18.62 -4.50 6.23
CA THR A 133 -18.84 -3.64 7.39
C THR A 133 -17.89 -3.97 8.53
N SER A 134 -17.62 -2.98 9.37
CA SER A 134 -16.92 -3.15 10.64
C SER A 134 -17.88 -2.88 11.78
N GLU A 135 -18.05 -3.85 12.67
CA GLU A 135 -19.00 -3.81 13.77
C GLU A 135 -18.57 -2.86 14.91
N LYS A 136 -19.58 -2.40 15.68
CA LYS A 136 -19.44 -1.60 16.91
C LYS A 136 -18.72 -0.27 16.70
N PHE A 137 -19.09 0.44 15.68
CA PHE A 137 -18.51 1.73 15.35
C PHE A 137 -19.19 2.87 16.12
N SER A 138 -18.40 3.69 16.82
CA SER A 138 -18.92 4.83 17.60
C SER A 138 -18.77 6.18 16.90
N ASP A 139 -17.84 6.29 15.93
CA ASP A 139 -17.59 7.54 15.21
C ASP A 139 -18.51 7.71 13.99
N THR A 140 -19.81 7.91 14.26
CA THR A 140 -20.81 8.05 13.20
C THR A 140 -20.73 9.38 12.44
N LYS A 141 -20.00 10.36 12.97
CA LYS A 141 -19.83 11.69 12.36
C LYS A 141 -18.90 11.67 11.17
N ASN A 142 -17.86 10.84 11.23
CA ASN A 142 -16.82 10.78 10.20
C ASN A 142 -17.02 9.63 9.21
N TRP A 143 -17.90 8.68 9.53
CA TRP A 143 -18.09 7.47 8.73
C TRP A 143 -19.53 7.31 8.25
N CYS A 144 -19.70 6.66 7.10
CA CYS A 144 -20.98 6.14 6.69
C CYS A 144 -21.26 4.85 7.47
N VAL A 145 -22.38 4.81 8.19
CA VAL A 145 -22.76 3.68 9.06
C VAL A 145 -24.14 3.15 8.71
N ILE A 146 -24.41 1.92 9.13
CA ILE A 146 -25.68 1.24 8.92
C ILE A 146 -26.26 0.71 10.22
N THR A 147 -27.58 0.49 10.22
CA THR A 147 -28.25 -0.48 11.09
C THR A 147 -28.64 -1.70 10.29
N LYS A 148 -28.83 -2.84 10.95
CA LYS A 148 -29.15 -4.12 10.29
C LYS A 148 -30.05 -4.99 11.15
N SER A 149 -30.91 -5.80 10.49
CA SER A 149 -31.68 -6.88 11.07
C SER A 149 -31.15 -8.22 10.57
N GLY A 150 -30.44 -8.94 11.43
CA GLY A 150 -29.61 -10.06 10.99
C GLY A 150 -28.45 -9.61 10.06
N GLU A 151 -28.43 -10.14 8.85
CA GLU A 151 -27.46 -9.74 7.82
C GLU A 151 -28.01 -8.66 6.88
N ILE A 152 -29.30 -8.35 6.92
CA ILE A 152 -29.93 -7.39 5.99
C ILE A 152 -29.81 -5.96 6.53
N ILE A 153 -29.37 -5.06 5.66
CA ILE A 153 -29.24 -3.62 5.97
C ILE A 153 -30.62 -3.00 6.11
N ASP A 154 -30.89 -2.33 7.24
CA ASP A 154 -32.12 -1.58 7.48
C ASP A 154 -32.00 -0.13 7.03
N GLU A 155 -31.07 0.62 7.62
CA GLU A 155 -30.88 2.05 7.35
C GLU A 155 -29.42 2.38 7.13
N ILE A 156 -29.16 3.45 6.39
CA ILE A 156 -27.82 3.95 6.07
C ILE A 156 -27.73 5.42 6.45
N PHE A 157 -26.71 5.79 7.18
CA PHE A 157 -26.48 7.16 7.67
C PHE A 157 -25.11 7.66 7.19
N ASP A 158 -25.13 8.74 6.43
CA ASP A 158 -23.90 9.38 5.93
C ASP A 158 -23.41 10.43 6.88
N LYS A 159 -22.28 10.15 7.56
CA LYS A 159 -21.50 11.13 8.34
C LYS A 159 -22.35 12.05 9.21
N LYS A 160 -23.25 11.46 9.99
CA LYS A 160 -24.15 12.17 10.89
C LYS A 160 -23.85 11.81 12.33
N GLN A 161 -23.92 12.80 13.23
CA GLN A 161 -23.90 12.52 14.66
C GLN A 161 -25.18 11.77 15.03
N LEU A 162 -25.03 10.54 15.51
CA LEU A 162 -26.13 9.67 15.94
C LEU A 162 -26.05 9.42 17.44
N GLU A 163 -27.14 8.88 17.99
CA GLU A 163 -27.22 8.55 19.41
C GLU A 163 -26.28 7.38 19.75
N ASN A 164 -25.61 7.46 20.90
CA ASN A 164 -24.61 6.46 21.31
C ASN A 164 -25.25 5.17 21.92
N ASP A 165 -26.53 5.11 22.05
CA ASP A 165 -27.28 3.97 22.64
C ASP A 165 -27.55 2.84 21.63
N LYS A 166 -27.38 3.09 20.35
CA LYS A 166 -27.54 2.12 19.26
C LYS A 166 -26.19 1.60 18.75
N LYS A 167 -26.22 0.37 18.26
CA LYS A 167 -25.05 -0.23 17.59
C LYS A 167 -25.11 0.11 16.11
N TYR A 168 -24.02 0.63 15.61
CA TYR A 168 -23.85 0.94 14.19
C TYR A 168 -22.67 0.15 13.65
N ASP A 169 -22.77 -0.28 12.38
CA ASP A 169 -21.65 -0.86 11.65
C ASP A 169 -21.18 0.12 10.58
N ALA A 170 -19.87 0.35 10.49
CA ALA A 170 -19.30 1.23 9.48
C ALA A 170 -19.17 0.51 8.14
N LEU A 171 -19.47 1.19 7.04
CA LEU A 171 -19.13 0.73 5.69
C LEU A 171 -17.62 0.87 5.47
N VAL A 172 -16.96 -0.25 5.14
CA VAL A 172 -15.49 -0.28 5.03
C VAL A 172 -14.95 -0.02 3.62
N GLY A 173 -15.82 0.33 2.67
CA GLY A 173 -15.39 0.69 1.32
C GLY A 173 -15.27 -0.48 0.32
N CYS A 174 -15.95 -1.60 0.59
CA CYS A 174 -16.09 -2.71 -0.35
C CYS A 174 -17.56 -3.05 -0.55
N TYR A 175 -17.98 -3.07 -1.83
CA TYR A 175 -19.39 -3.19 -2.24
C TYR A 175 -19.50 -4.14 -3.42
N PHE A 176 -20.44 -5.07 -3.41
CA PHE A 176 -20.72 -5.95 -4.54
C PHE A 176 -22.15 -5.81 -5.02
N PHE A 177 -22.31 -5.59 -6.32
CA PHE A 177 -23.58 -5.51 -7.01
C PHE A 177 -23.68 -6.68 -7.99
N ASN A 178 -24.64 -7.57 -7.71
CA ASN A 178 -24.85 -8.78 -8.53
C ASN A 178 -25.60 -8.49 -9.83
N ASN A 179 -26.16 -7.28 -9.98
CA ASN A 179 -26.96 -6.87 -11.13
C ASN A 179 -26.55 -5.47 -11.63
N VAL A 180 -25.57 -5.42 -12.53
CA VAL A 180 -25.08 -4.17 -13.13
C VAL A 180 -26.17 -3.47 -13.97
N ASN A 181 -27.09 -4.20 -14.58
CA ASN A 181 -28.19 -3.58 -15.33
C ASN A 181 -29.13 -2.79 -14.44
N LEU A 182 -29.43 -3.31 -13.25
CA LEU A 182 -30.20 -2.58 -12.24
C LEU A 182 -29.44 -1.33 -11.78
N LEU A 183 -28.13 -1.47 -11.50
CA LEU A 183 -27.28 -0.34 -11.11
C LEU A 183 -27.26 0.74 -12.19
N LYS A 184 -27.06 0.37 -13.46
CA LYS A 184 -27.13 1.28 -14.62
C LYS A 184 -28.49 1.99 -14.75
N THR A 185 -29.56 1.26 -14.49
CA THR A 185 -30.94 1.83 -14.55
C THR A 185 -31.11 2.89 -13.46
N ILE A 186 -30.69 2.59 -12.22
CA ILE A 186 -30.78 3.52 -11.09
C ILE A 186 -29.90 4.76 -11.31
N LEU A 187 -28.70 4.57 -11.86
CA LEU A 187 -27.79 5.69 -12.15
C LEU A 187 -28.35 6.71 -13.15
N LYS A 188 -29.30 6.32 -14.01
CA LYS A 188 -29.98 7.25 -14.94
C LYS A 188 -30.93 8.22 -14.23
N ASP A 189 -31.36 7.89 -13.00
CA ASP A 189 -32.22 8.77 -12.20
C ASP A 189 -31.45 9.98 -11.62
N PHE A 190 -30.12 9.96 -11.68
CA PHE A 190 -29.25 11.03 -11.20
C PHE A 190 -28.67 11.84 -12.37
N SER A 191 -28.71 13.15 -12.28
CA SER A 191 -28.06 14.04 -13.24
C SER A 191 -26.53 13.99 -13.11
N ASP A 192 -25.80 14.51 -14.09
CA ASP A 192 -24.34 14.59 -14.02
C ASP A 192 -23.87 15.65 -13.01
N ASP A 193 -24.71 16.62 -12.70
CA ASP A 193 -24.42 17.69 -11.73
C ASP A 193 -24.71 17.27 -10.28
N ASP A 194 -25.41 16.14 -10.07
CA ASP A 194 -25.69 15.63 -8.72
C ASP A 194 -24.41 15.20 -8.01
N ARG A 195 -24.33 15.52 -6.73
CA ARG A 195 -23.28 14.98 -5.84
C ARG A 195 -23.72 13.61 -5.31
N LEU A 196 -23.31 12.58 -6.04
CA LEU A 196 -23.78 11.21 -5.81
C LEU A 196 -22.87 10.45 -4.84
N GLU A 197 -23.38 10.14 -3.66
CA GLU A 197 -22.74 9.26 -2.68
C GLU A 197 -23.06 7.78 -2.96
N ILE A 198 -22.15 6.87 -2.59
CA ILE A 198 -22.38 5.41 -2.73
C ILE A 198 -23.58 4.96 -1.91
N SER A 199 -23.77 5.52 -0.72
CA SER A 199 -24.91 5.25 0.15
C SER A 199 -26.24 5.56 -0.52
N SER A 200 -26.30 6.60 -1.35
CA SER A 200 -27.51 6.95 -2.12
C SER A 200 -27.85 5.88 -3.16
N LEU A 201 -26.82 5.30 -3.82
CA LEU A 201 -27.00 4.17 -4.73
C LEU A 201 -27.50 2.93 -4.00
N ILE A 202 -26.91 2.59 -2.86
CA ILE A 202 -27.32 1.43 -2.06
C ILE A 202 -28.77 1.61 -1.58
N ARG A 203 -29.16 2.80 -1.10
CA ARG A 203 -30.54 3.07 -0.70
C ARG A 203 -31.54 2.84 -1.83
N LYS A 204 -31.22 3.31 -3.04
CA LYS A 204 -32.07 3.13 -4.21
C LYS A 204 -32.20 1.68 -4.69
N ILE A 205 -31.08 0.96 -4.66
CA ILE A 205 -31.08 -0.46 -5.04
C ILE A 205 -31.85 -1.29 -4.01
N LYS A 206 -31.73 -0.98 -2.71
CA LYS A 206 -32.50 -1.62 -1.63
C LYS A 206 -34.02 -1.57 -1.80
N GLU A 207 -34.56 -0.59 -2.52
CA GLU A 207 -35.98 -0.54 -2.85
C GLU A 207 -36.42 -1.72 -3.76
N LYS A 208 -35.47 -2.38 -4.44
CA LYS A 208 -35.70 -3.46 -5.41
C LYS A 208 -35.04 -4.79 -5.05
N GLU A 209 -33.85 -4.75 -4.48
CA GLU A 209 -33.04 -5.91 -4.13
C GLU A 209 -32.37 -5.71 -2.75
N ASN A 210 -32.30 -6.78 -1.96
CA ASN A 210 -31.68 -6.72 -0.64
C ASN A 210 -30.16 -6.58 -0.74
N PHE A 211 -29.59 -5.88 0.24
CA PHE A 211 -28.15 -5.88 0.53
C PHE A 211 -27.87 -6.59 1.84
N GLU A 212 -26.86 -7.47 1.80
CA GLU A 212 -26.33 -8.11 2.99
C GLU A 212 -25.15 -7.29 3.55
N SER A 213 -25.13 -7.15 4.86
CA SER A 213 -23.96 -6.67 5.62
C SER A 213 -23.09 -7.86 5.97
N VAL A 214 -21.88 -7.92 5.45
CA VAL A 214 -20.89 -8.95 5.76
C VAL A 214 -19.78 -8.33 6.59
N ASN A 215 -19.45 -8.95 7.72
CA ASN A 215 -18.39 -8.43 8.58
C ASN A 215 -17.03 -8.54 7.89
N ALA A 216 -16.26 -7.46 7.90
CA ALA A 216 -14.90 -7.48 7.44
C ALA A 216 -14.03 -8.28 8.43
N GLU A 217 -13.34 -9.32 7.97
CA GLU A 217 -12.43 -10.13 8.79
C GLU A 217 -11.30 -9.25 9.32
N LYS A 218 -10.76 -8.43 8.46
CA LYS A 218 -9.79 -7.39 8.77
C LYS A 218 -10.00 -6.20 7.84
N TRP A 219 -10.10 -5.04 8.44
CA TRP A 219 -10.20 -3.78 7.72
C TRP A 219 -9.06 -2.86 8.13
N LEU A 220 -8.30 -2.39 7.14
CA LEU A 220 -7.20 -1.46 7.32
C LEU A 220 -7.44 -0.25 6.40
N ASP A 221 -7.82 0.86 7.01
CA ASP A 221 -7.97 2.15 6.35
C ASP A 221 -6.63 2.88 6.29
N VAL A 222 -6.30 3.48 5.16
CA VAL A 222 -5.10 4.31 4.99
C VAL A 222 -5.41 5.75 4.63
N GLY A 223 -6.67 6.09 4.52
CA GLY A 223 -7.13 7.45 4.21
C GLY A 223 -6.98 8.44 5.36
N HIS A 224 -6.85 7.97 6.61
CA HIS A 224 -6.69 8.79 7.82
C HIS A 224 -5.33 8.55 8.47
N LEU A 225 -4.71 9.60 9.02
CA LEU A 225 -3.35 9.56 9.56
C LEU A 225 -3.16 8.51 10.65
N GLU A 226 -4.07 8.46 11.62
CA GLU A 226 -4.00 7.48 12.72
C GLU A 226 -4.10 6.05 12.19
N ASN A 227 -5.06 5.80 11.31
CA ASN A 227 -5.26 4.50 10.69
C ASN A 227 -4.11 4.11 9.76
N TYR A 228 -3.48 5.07 9.08
CA TYR A 228 -2.28 4.83 8.29
C TYR A 228 -1.16 4.22 9.14
N PHE A 229 -0.86 4.78 10.30
CA PHE A 229 0.18 4.24 11.18
C PHE A 229 -0.20 2.87 11.76
N LEU A 230 -1.46 2.66 12.12
CA LEU A 230 -1.96 1.35 12.53
C LEU A 230 -1.82 0.32 11.41
N THR A 231 -2.21 0.69 10.19
CA THR A 231 -2.09 -0.18 9.01
C THR A 231 -0.63 -0.55 8.73
N LYS A 232 0.32 0.38 8.87
CA LYS A 232 1.75 0.07 8.74
C LYS A 232 2.20 -0.99 9.75
N GLN A 233 1.68 -0.97 10.97
CA GLN A 233 1.98 -1.98 11.99
C GLN A 233 1.47 -3.36 11.58
N PHE A 234 0.23 -3.45 11.11
CA PHE A 234 -0.37 -4.71 10.68
C PHE A 234 0.26 -5.32 9.44
N VAL A 235 0.86 -4.51 8.57
CA VAL A 235 1.44 -4.94 7.28
C VAL A 235 2.96 -4.94 7.35
N LEU A 236 3.56 -5.41 8.44
CA LEU A 236 5.01 -5.50 8.54
C LEU A 236 5.60 -6.39 7.46
N LYS A 237 6.64 -5.87 6.78
CA LYS A 237 7.44 -6.63 5.82
C LYS A 237 8.87 -6.79 6.32
N ALA A 238 9.38 -8.01 6.18
CA ALA A 238 10.78 -8.34 6.36
C ALA A 238 11.35 -8.96 5.09
N ARG A 239 12.68 -8.99 4.95
CA ARG A 239 13.34 -9.83 3.94
C ARG A 239 12.97 -11.28 4.20
N TYR A 240 12.94 -12.13 3.15
CA TYR A 240 12.49 -13.53 3.23
C TYR A 240 13.13 -14.36 4.36
N PHE A 241 14.37 -14.00 4.78
CA PHE A 241 15.09 -14.67 5.87
C PHE A 241 14.91 -14.02 7.25
N ASN A 242 14.20 -12.87 7.34
CA ASN A 242 13.90 -12.17 8.58
C ASN A 242 12.40 -12.26 8.88
N LYS A 243 12.06 -12.39 10.16
CA LYS A 243 10.70 -12.23 10.67
C LYS A 243 10.67 -11.00 11.57
N LEU A 244 9.72 -10.11 11.30
CA LEU A 244 9.44 -8.95 12.13
C LEU A 244 8.07 -9.12 12.77
N GLN A 245 7.99 -8.91 14.08
CA GLN A 245 6.74 -8.93 14.83
C GLN A 245 6.72 -7.74 15.78
N PHE A 246 5.53 -7.24 16.07
CA PHE A 246 5.38 -6.33 17.20
C PHE A 246 5.44 -7.11 18.51
N ASP A 247 5.91 -6.46 19.55
CA ASP A 247 5.74 -6.97 20.91
C ASP A 247 4.25 -6.92 21.33
N ASP A 248 3.92 -7.51 22.47
CA ASP A 248 2.54 -7.63 22.96
C ASP A 248 1.85 -6.26 23.16
N LEU A 249 2.62 -5.18 23.35
CA LEU A 249 2.11 -3.82 23.49
C LEU A 249 1.96 -3.11 22.14
N GLY A 250 2.48 -3.69 21.04
CA GLY A 250 2.44 -3.09 19.71
C GLY A 250 3.32 -1.84 19.55
N GLU A 251 4.26 -1.60 20.46
CA GLU A 251 5.10 -0.39 20.48
C GLU A 251 6.50 -0.62 19.90
N ASN A 252 6.98 -1.85 19.92
CA ASN A 252 8.35 -2.20 19.55
C ASN A 252 8.38 -3.35 18.56
N ILE A 253 9.48 -3.44 17.80
CA ILE A 253 9.69 -4.50 16.81
C ILE A 253 10.66 -5.54 17.37
N VAL A 254 10.25 -6.81 17.33
CA VAL A 254 11.10 -7.97 17.56
C VAL A 254 11.49 -8.55 16.21
N LYS A 255 12.78 -8.60 15.95
CA LYS A 255 13.36 -9.19 14.75
C LYS A 255 14.03 -10.51 15.08
N THR A 256 13.67 -11.56 14.33
CA THR A 256 14.33 -12.86 14.29
C THR A 256 14.78 -13.17 12.86
N SER A 257 15.65 -14.15 12.67
CA SER A 257 16.16 -14.51 11.34
C SER A 257 16.40 -16.01 11.25
N THR A 258 16.21 -16.60 10.07
CA THR A 258 16.70 -17.94 9.75
C THR A 258 18.21 -17.97 9.56
N ASN A 259 18.84 -16.80 9.32
CA ASN A 259 20.29 -16.64 9.27
C ASN A 259 20.77 -16.05 10.60
N ASN A 260 20.99 -16.94 11.58
CA ASN A 260 21.38 -16.56 12.94
C ASN A 260 22.70 -15.81 13.01
N GLU A 261 23.72 -16.19 12.22
CA GLU A 261 25.02 -15.52 12.20
C GLU A 261 24.89 -14.04 11.82
N LYS A 262 24.17 -13.75 10.73
CA LYS A 262 23.95 -12.37 10.31
C LYS A 262 23.16 -11.54 11.31
N LEU A 263 22.23 -12.17 12.05
CA LEU A 263 21.49 -11.45 13.08
C LEU A 263 22.37 -11.15 14.29
N VAL A 264 23.22 -12.10 14.70
CA VAL A 264 24.21 -11.90 15.78
C VAL A 264 25.20 -10.79 15.40
N ASP A 265 25.68 -10.76 14.16
CA ASP A 265 26.56 -9.67 13.68
C ASP A 265 25.85 -8.31 13.70
N GLU A 266 24.57 -8.27 13.33
CA GLU A 266 23.75 -7.06 13.41
C GLU A 266 23.59 -6.59 14.88
N ILE A 267 23.33 -7.52 15.81
CA ILE A 267 23.24 -7.22 17.26
C ILE A 267 24.57 -6.61 17.75
N LYS A 268 25.69 -7.27 17.47
CA LYS A 268 27.03 -6.77 17.84
C LYS A 268 27.32 -5.39 17.25
N TRP A 269 26.89 -5.15 15.99
CA TRP A 269 27.03 -3.84 15.39
C TRP A 269 26.25 -2.77 16.18
N TYR A 270 25.00 -3.01 16.50
CA TYR A 270 24.20 -2.08 17.33
C TYR A 270 24.81 -1.83 18.69
N GLU A 271 25.32 -2.88 19.38
CA GLU A 271 25.96 -2.80 20.69
C GLU A 271 27.30 -2.04 20.64
N SER A 272 27.96 -2.04 19.49
CA SER A 272 29.23 -1.33 19.26
C SER A 272 29.07 0.16 18.94
N ILE A 273 27.83 0.67 18.78
CA ILE A 273 27.61 2.07 18.43
C ILE A 273 27.99 2.98 19.58
N PRO A 274 28.88 3.99 19.33
CA PRO A 274 29.26 4.96 20.35
C PRO A 274 28.04 5.76 20.86
N LYS A 275 28.04 6.06 22.17
CA LYS A 275 26.93 6.79 22.83
C LYS A 275 26.63 8.14 22.17
N GLU A 276 27.66 8.82 21.65
CA GLU A 276 27.57 10.13 21.00
C GLU A 276 26.73 10.13 19.71
N ILE A 277 26.57 8.97 19.09
CA ILE A 277 25.80 8.78 17.84
C ILE A 277 24.64 7.79 18.02
N SER A 278 24.37 7.30 19.20
CA SER A 278 23.33 6.31 19.47
C SER A 278 21.92 6.82 19.14
N ASN A 279 21.71 8.15 19.17
CA ASN A 279 20.45 8.77 18.75
C ASN A 279 20.20 8.79 17.23
N LEU A 280 21.16 8.36 16.42
CA LEU A 280 21.04 8.25 14.96
C LEU A 280 20.56 6.86 14.50
N VAL A 281 20.33 5.95 15.43
CA VAL A 281 19.86 4.58 15.15
C VAL A 281 18.70 4.24 16.08
N PRO A 282 17.83 3.28 15.70
CA PRO A 282 16.75 2.80 16.58
C PRO A 282 17.32 2.28 17.90
N LYS A 283 16.64 2.63 18.99
CA LYS A 283 17.06 2.19 20.34
C LYS A 283 16.90 0.68 20.50
N ILE A 284 17.95 0.01 20.96
CA ILE A 284 17.86 -1.38 21.40
C ILE A 284 17.17 -1.42 22.76
N LEU A 285 16.19 -2.30 22.90
CA LEU A 285 15.47 -2.55 24.14
C LEU A 285 15.87 -3.87 24.77
N GLU A 286 16.09 -4.91 23.94
CA GLU A 286 16.44 -6.25 24.37
C GLU A 286 17.15 -7.00 23.25
N THR A 287 18.12 -7.85 23.58
CA THR A 287 18.80 -8.73 22.63
C THR A 287 19.05 -10.11 23.23
N SER A 288 19.14 -11.11 22.36
CA SER A 288 19.70 -12.42 22.68
C SER A 288 20.55 -12.90 21.50
N THR A 289 21.74 -13.44 21.80
CA THR A 289 22.64 -14.03 20.82
C THR A 289 22.70 -15.56 20.95
N GLU A 290 22.05 -16.14 21.96
CA GLU A 290 22.01 -17.58 22.24
C GLU A 290 20.69 -18.19 21.76
N ASN A 291 20.68 -19.47 21.43
CA ASN A 291 19.49 -20.33 21.19
C ASN A 291 18.25 -19.60 20.62
N ASN A 292 18.24 -19.21 19.36
CA ASN A 292 17.26 -18.37 18.68
C ASN A 292 17.51 -16.85 18.91
N PRO A 293 18.56 -16.31 18.29
CA PRO A 293 18.89 -14.91 18.45
C PRO A 293 17.75 -13.99 18.02
N PHE A 294 17.55 -12.90 18.76
CA PHE A 294 16.60 -11.86 18.44
C PHE A 294 17.13 -10.49 18.85
N ILE A 295 16.59 -9.46 18.24
CA ILE A 295 16.77 -8.07 18.64
C ILE A 295 15.42 -7.38 18.75
N LYS A 296 15.15 -6.73 19.88
CA LYS A 296 13.99 -5.88 20.10
C LYS A 296 14.41 -4.41 19.98
N LEU A 297 13.78 -3.70 19.05
CA LEU A 297 14.07 -2.32 18.71
C LEU A 297 12.83 -1.44 18.90
N GLU A 298 13.05 -0.16 19.22
CA GLU A 298 11.97 0.83 19.12
C GLU A 298 11.42 0.88 17.69
N TYR A 299 10.11 1.05 17.57
CA TYR A 299 9.47 1.24 16.28
C TYR A 299 9.41 2.71 15.89
N VAL A 300 10.13 3.07 14.83
CA VAL A 300 10.08 4.42 14.27
C VAL A 300 8.90 4.52 13.29
N LYS A 301 7.85 5.23 13.67
CA LYS A 301 6.56 5.30 12.93
C LYS A 301 6.60 6.12 11.64
N HIS A 302 7.75 6.65 11.23
CA HIS A 302 7.87 7.48 10.02
C HIS A 302 8.03 6.65 8.74
N PRO A 303 7.65 7.19 7.58
CA PRO A 303 7.99 6.57 6.30
C PRO A 303 9.52 6.59 6.09
N THR A 304 10.01 5.63 5.33
CA THR A 304 11.41 5.58 4.95
C THR A 304 11.72 6.62 3.85
N LEU A 305 12.98 7.05 3.74
CA LEU A 305 13.39 7.92 2.63
C LEU A 305 13.13 7.28 1.26
N SER A 306 13.21 5.96 1.18
CA SER A 306 12.87 5.22 -0.05
C SER A 306 11.39 5.36 -0.42
N GLU A 307 10.46 5.29 0.55
CA GLU A 307 9.03 5.52 0.30
C GLU A 307 8.76 6.95 -0.15
N LEU A 308 9.42 7.93 0.50
CA LEU A 308 9.29 9.35 0.13
C LEU A 308 9.86 9.64 -1.27
N TRP A 309 10.97 8.99 -1.64
CA TRP A 309 11.58 9.15 -2.96
C TRP A 309 10.75 8.55 -4.08
N LEU A 310 10.23 7.35 -3.87
CA LEU A 310 9.49 6.62 -4.91
C LEU A 310 8.07 7.12 -5.10
N TYR A 311 7.41 7.54 -4.03
CA TYR A 311 5.96 7.81 -4.05
C TYR A 311 5.60 9.20 -3.53
N GLY A 312 6.48 9.88 -2.81
CA GLY A 312 6.25 11.22 -2.29
C GLY A 312 6.49 12.29 -3.36
N GLU A 313 5.93 13.47 -3.11
CA GLU A 313 6.15 14.66 -3.95
C GLU A 313 6.76 15.78 -3.14
N PHE A 314 8.05 16.02 -3.39
CA PHE A 314 8.82 17.02 -2.70
C PHE A 314 9.66 17.85 -3.67
N SER A 315 9.96 19.09 -3.27
CA SER A 315 10.80 19.99 -4.07
C SER A 315 12.26 19.52 -4.11
N VAL A 316 13.00 20.05 -5.07
CA VAL A 316 14.46 19.83 -5.16
C VAL A 316 15.16 20.33 -3.90
N GLU A 317 14.71 21.44 -3.33
CA GLU A 317 15.25 22.04 -2.09
C GLU A 317 15.08 21.11 -0.90
N PHE A 318 13.93 20.43 -0.78
CA PHE A 318 13.70 19.43 0.26
C PHE A 318 14.74 18.28 0.14
N TRP A 319 14.92 17.73 -1.05
CA TRP A 319 15.88 16.65 -1.27
C TRP A 319 17.32 17.09 -1.07
N LYS A 320 17.66 18.30 -1.48
CA LYS A 320 18.98 18.89 -1.21
C LYS A 320 19.26 18.95 0.30
N LYS A 321 18.29 19.41 1.09
CA LYS A 321 18.41 19.45 2.55
C LYS A 321 18.59 18.05 3.15
N ILE A 322 17.81 17.07 2.71
CA ILE A 322 17.95 15.66 3.15
C ILE A 322 19.35 15.11 2.85
N ILE A 323 19.88 15.39 1.65
CA ILE A 323 21.22 14.96 1.26
C ILE A 323 22.28 15.62 2.12
N GLU A 324 22.18 16.92 2.40
CA GLU A 324 23.07 17.65 3.30
C GLU A 324 23.07 17.02 4.71
N ASP A 325 21.87 16.76 5.28
CA ASP A 325 21.73 16.13 6.59
C ASP A 325 22.34 14.72 6.63
N LEU A 326 22.18 13.93 5.54
CA LEU A 326 22.83 12.61 5.41
C LEU A 326 24.34 12.70 5.37
N PHE A 327 24.91 13.70 4.68
CA PHE A 327 26.36 13.95 4.70
C PHE A 327 26.87 14.32 6.10
N ASP A 328 26.11 15.12 6.84
CA ASP A 328 26.46 15.47 8.22
C ASP A 328 26.45 14.23 9.14
N ILE A 329 25.46 13.34 8.97
CA ILE A 329 25.43 12.06 9.68
C ILE A 329 26.66 11.21 9.32
N ILE A 330 26.99 11.07 8.04
CA ILE A 330 28.20 10.33 7.60
C ILE A 330 29.47 10.93 8.22
N GLN A 331 29.60 12.27 8.31
CA GLN A 331 30.77 12.91 8.94
C GLN A 331 30.82 12.62 10.45
N LYS A 332 29.67 12.49 11.13
CA LYS A 332 29.63 12.06 12.54
C LYS A 332 30.15 10.62 12.69
N PHE A 333 29.69 9.69 11.85
CA PHE A 333 30.18 8.30 11.85
C PHE A 333 31.68 8.20 11.56
N LYS A 334 32.22 9.02 10.63
CA LYS A 334 33.66 9.04 10.30
C LYS A 334 34.56 9.37 11.48
N LYS A 335 34.08 10.03 12.52
CA LYS A 335 34.87 10.32 13.73
C LYS A 335 35.23 9.05 14.53
N PHE A 336 34.52 7.97 14.29
CA PHE A 336 34.68 6.69 14.98
C PHE A 336 35.29 5.61 14.08
N ASN A 337 36.15 6.03 13.15
CA ASN A 337 36.78 5.12 12.18
C ASN A 337 37.66 4.07 12.89
N LYS A 338 37.52 2.83 12.44
CA LYS A 338 38.51 1.76 12.64
C LYS A 338 39.26 1.54 11.32
N SER A 339 40.52 1.14 11.42
CA SER A 339 41.25 0.70 10.22
C SER A 339 40.59 -0.54 9.63
N VAL A 340 40.30 -0.51 8.35
CA VAL A 340 39.73 -1.63 7.60
C VAL A 340 40.86 -2.17 6.70
N THR A 341 41.08 -3.48 6.75
CA THR A 341 42.03 -4.13 5.85
C THR A 341 41.51 -4.13 4.41
N LYS A 342 42.42 -4.21 3.44
CA LYS A 342 42.04 -4.33 2.03
C LYS A 342 41.10 -5.53 1.80
N GLN A 343 41.39 -6.66 2.46
CA GLN A 343 40.58 -7.88 2.35
C GLN A 343 39.13 -7.68 2.85
N GLU A 344 38.93 -7.00 3.98
CA GLU A 344 37.59 -6.67 4.48
C GLU A 344 36.86 -5.73 3.52
N TYR A 345 37.55 -4.71 2.99
CA TYR A 345 37.01 -3.81 1.99
C TYR A 345 36.56 -4.57 0.73
N ASP A 346 37.43 -5.41 0.18
CA ASP A 346 37.20 -6.17 -1.04
C ASP A 346 36.05 -7.15 -0.84
N SER A 347 35.91 -7.81 0.32
CA SER A 347 34.83 -8.73 0.61
C SER A 347 33.44 -8.03 0.64
N ILE A 348 33.37 -6.83 1.22
CA ILE A 348 32.11 -6.08 1.34
C ILE A 348 31.71 -5.42 0.01
N TYR A 349 32.65 -4.76 -0.67
CA TYR A 349 32.32 -3.92 -1.82
C TYR A 349 32.51 -4.62 -3.16
N LEU A 350 33.50 -5.49 -3.32
CA LEU A 350 33.81 -6.15 -4.59
C LEU A 350 33.17 -7.54 -4.69
N GLU A 351 33.47 -8.43 -3.76
CA GLU A 351 33.00 -9.82 -3.81
C GLU A 351 31.48 -9.90 -3.65
N LYS A 352 30.94 -9.24 -2.63
CA LYS A 352 29.49 -9.22 -2.39
C LYS A 352 28.71 -8.60 -3.56
N THR A 353 29.23 -7.54 -4.18
CA THR A 353 28.60 -6.92 -5.35
C THR A 353 28.69 -7.82 -6.57
N SER A 354 29.86 -8.43 -6.83
CA SER A 354 30.06 -9.38 -7.93
C SER A 354 29.13 -10.58 -7.81
N ASN A 355 29.00 -11.16 -6.62
CA ASN A 355 28.10 -12.31 -6.38
C ASN A 355 26.64 -11.94 -6.64
N ARG A 356 26.18 -10.78 -6.18
CA ARG A 356 24.81 -10.31 -6.44
C ARG A 356 24.54 -10.04 -7.91
N ILE A 357 25.49 -9.45 -8.62
CA ILE A 357 25.39 -9.25 -10.08
C ILE A 357 25.33 -10.60 -10.78
N ASN A 358 26.17 -11.56 -10.42
CA ASN A 358 26.19 -12.90 -11.00
C ASN A 358 24.84 -13.63 -10.78
N GLU A 359 24.26 -13.57 -9.59
CA GLU A 359 22.93 -14.11 -9.30
C GLU A 359 21.85 -13.42 -10.16
N LEU A 360 21.90 -12.10 -10.27
CA LEU A 360 20.94 -11.32 -11.03
C LEU A 360 20.97 -11.62 -12.53
N VAL A 361 22.16 -11.72 -13.13
CA VAL A 361 22.31 -12.01 -14.56
C VAL A 361 21.94 -13.45 -14.93
N GLN A 362 21.98 -14.39 -13.97
CA GLN A 362 21.51 -15.77 -14.17
C GLN A 362 19.99 -15.86 -14.23
N THR A 363 19.29 -14.98 -13.51
CA THR A 363 17.83 -15.03 -13.35
C THR A 363 17.09 -14.02 -14.24
N ASN A 364 17.78 -13.01 -14.78
CA ASN A 364 17.15 -11.91 -15.51
C ASN A 364 17.93 -11.50 -16.76
N ASN A 365 17.36 -11.83 -17.93
CA ASN A 365 17.95 -11.57 -19.24
C ASN A 365 18.16 -10.06 -19.56
N PHE A 366 17.35 -9.18 -19.01
CA PHE A 366 17.51 -7.74 -19.19
C PHE A 366 18.79 -7.25 -18.51
N PHE A 367 18.97 -7.62 -17.25
CA PHE A 367 20.21 -7.27 -16.53
C PHE A 367 21.44 -7.95 -17.09
N LYS A 368 21.31 -9.19 -17.60
CA LYS A 368 22.40 -9.85 -18.31
C LYS A 368 22.92 -8.98 -19.46
N LYS A 369 22.03 -8.49 -20.34
CA LYS A 369 22.42 -7.61 -21.46
C LYS A 369 23.12 -6.35 -20.98
N ILE A 370 22.64 -5.73 -19.89
CA ILE A 370 23.24 -4.53 -19.32
C ILE A 370 24.65 -4.81 -18.80
N PHE A 371 24.85 -5.87 -18.01
CA PHE A 371 26.13 -6.15 -17.35
C PHE A 371 27.16 -6.83 -18.26
N ASP A 372 26.75 -7.36 -19.42
CA ASP A 372 27.67 -7.88 -20.45
C ASP A 372 28.38 -6.74 -21.21
N GLU A 373 27.84 -5.52 -21.17
CA GLU A 373 28.41 -4.36 -21.82
C GLU A 373 29.54 -3.72 -20.99
N ASP A 374 30.56 -3.15 -21.66
CA ASP A 374 31.64 -2.43 -20.99
C ASP A 374 31.24 -1.06 -20.46
N PHE A 375 30.22 -0.46 -21.08
CA PHE A 375 29.71 0.87 -20.74
C PHE A 375 28.19 0.86 -20.72
N ILE A 376 27.62 1.68 -19.84
CA ILE A 376 26.19 1.99 -19.77
C ILE A 376 25.95 3.47 -20.04
N ILE A 377 24.78 3.80 -20.57
CA ILE A 377 24.35 5.20 -20.80
C ILE A 377 23.26 5.52 -19.79
N ILE A 378 23.49 6.54 -18.98
CA ILE A 378 22.52 7.06 -18.01
C ILE A 378 22.44 8.57 -18.22
N ASN A 379 21.24 9.08 -18.55
CA ASN A 379 21.03 10.51 -18.83
C ASN A 379 22.08 11.07 -19.83
N ASP A 380 22.23 10.41 -20.98
CA ASP A 380 23.18 10.74 -22.05
C ASP A 380 24.68 10.70 -21.66
N LYS A 381 24.98 10.27 -20.45
CA LYS A 381 26.37 10.09 -19.98
C LYS A 381 26.81 8.65 -20.15
N LYS A 382 27.94 8.45 -20.85
CA LYS A 382 28.60 7.16 -20.98
C LYS A 382 29.44 6.88 -19.72
N LEU A 383 29.02 5.87 -18.96
CA LEU A 383 29.67 5.45 -17.70
C LEU A 383 30.32 4.07 -17.87
N LYS A 384 31.43 3.82 -17.18
CA LYS A 384 32.03 2.49 -17.10
C LYS A 384 31.09 1.55 -16.36
N ASN A 385 30.89 0.36 -16.91
CA ASN A 385 30.11 -0.67 -16.27
C ASN A 385 30.95 -1.42 -15.21
N TRP A 386 30.26 -2.21 -14.37
CA TRP A 386 30.88 -2.99 -13.29
C TRP A 386 32.08 -3.82 -13.75
N LYS A 387 31.97 -4.45 -14.89
CA LYS A 387 33.04 -5.25 -15.54
C LYS A 387 34.36 -4.51 -15.65
N LEU A 388 34.35 -3.21 -15.93
CA LEU A 388 35.58 -2.36 -16.04
C LEU A 388 35.90 -1.64 -14.72
N MET A 389 35.07 -1.74 -13.70
CA MET A 389 35.29 -1.07 -12.40
C MET A 389 35.85 -1.99 -11.33
N LYS A 390 35.53 -3.29 -11.37
CA LYS A 390 35.92 -4.26 -10.34
C LYS A 390 37.41 -4.50 -10.21
N ASP A 391 38.20 -4.22 -11.29
CA ASP A 391 39.63 -4.47 -11.35
C ASP A 391 40.50 -3.23 -10.98
N LYS A 392 39.86 -2.17 -10.46
CA LYS A 392 40.49 -0.94 -9.99
C LYS A 392 40.45 -0.80 -8.47
#